data_8bb235726f1f265db902f54fb908e635
#
_entry.id   8bb235726f1f265db902f54fb908e635
#
_cell.length_a   1.000
_cell.length_b   1.000
_cell.length_c   1.000
_cell.angle_alpha   90.00
_cell.angle_beta   90.00
_cell.angle_gamma   90.00
#
_symmetry.space_group_name_H-M   'P 1'
#
loop_
_entity.id
_entity.type
_entity.pdbx_description
1 polymer ?
#
loop_
_entity_poly.entity_id
_entity_poly.type
_entity_poly.pdbx_seq_one_letter_code
_entity_poly.pdbx_strand_id
1 'polypeptide(L)'
;MPSWKLVSCLFLLPAGALTGLFVAVYLNVEIPDEHDSARRQATVYYWADGSRMVSVGDVNRQDITLAQVPESVRNAVIAAENADFYSDSGVSVTGIARAAVNIVTGGETQGGSTITQQYVKNTYLSQDQTLTRKVKELFLSLKVSNRKPKSEILQGYLNTSWFGRDSYGVQAASYAYYGVPAKDLNPGQAALLATLLKGADSFDPALSRANHERAVDRWSWILDRQVETGSMSAAERAKYTSFPEPKPPVKPTSQAGQIGYLVDITNKYIKSRSGITDKDLAGGGYRVHTTFEKDKVRALAEAVEKVRADRLDPKKRAADRHVQVGAASVRPKDGAIVAVYGGSDAIEHFSNNADTSGVPAGSAFKPFVYAAALEDSLTRKRQAAQAADREKRRPVPMETSAPMPSMDLTLPLVDSDNTPFVQTGKAIGLKKVKELAVASGLREESMAKLEPTFSIGTSTPSAVRLASAYTTFLNEGRATEPYSVTRIERDGVAVDGFDKPGARRAMERHVAATVGSALQQVGWNALGSPKGRKIRLPVLVGKTGPNDRMKSAWFIGTTQELSTSVTMFRTKPDVPNLLPMQGVGGPDSERGSAFPPLIWSEYHHTVVPPPPLSESALSESARSEATFPQGLGTVS
;
A
#
# COMPACT_ATOMS: atom_id res chain seq x y z
N MET A 1 -9.96 38.99 -55.20
CA MET A 1 -9.22 39.02 -53.93
C MET A 1 -10.12 39.71 -52.91
N PRO A 2 -10.32 39.18 -51.71
CA PRO A 2 -11.11 39.86 -50.69
C PRO A 2 -10.49 41.21 -50.34
N SER A 3 -11.30 42.21 -50.17
CA SER A 3 -10.82 43.56 -49.87
C SER A 3 -10.12 43.58 -48.50
N TRP A 4 -9.02 44.35 -48.35
CA TRP A 4 -8.26 44.52 -47.10
C TRP A 4 -9.20 44.83 -45.90
N LYS A 5 -10.25 45.58 -46.16
CA LYS A 5 -11.29 45.91 -45.13
C LYS A 5 -12.03 44.66 -44.63
N LEU A 6 -12.37 43.71 -45.52
CA LEU A 6 -13.04 42.46 -45.15
C LEU A 6 -12.11 41.55 -44.33
N VAL A 7 -10.82 41.46 -44.71
CA VAL A 7 -9.81 40.73 -43.98
C VAL A 7 -9.60 41.35 -42.59
N SER A 8 -9.49 42.66 -42.49
CA SER A 8 -9.36 43.38 -41.21
C SER A 8 -10.58 43.14 -40.31
N CYS A 9 -11.80 43.21 -40.84
CA CYS A 9 -13.03 42.93 -40.05
C CYS A 9 -13.09 41.48 -39.60
N LEU A 10 -12.61 40.52 -40.41
CA LEU A 10 -12.59 39.09 -40.05
C LEU A 10 -11.67 38.80 -38.86
N PHE A 11 -10.60 39.58 -38.65
CA PHE A 11 -9.71 39.48 -37.50
C PHE A 11 -10.09 40.37 -36.32
N LEU A 12 -10.54 41.61 -36.56
CA LEU A 12 -10.82 42.58 -35.51
C LEU A 12 -12.13 42.27 -34.73
N LEU A 13 -13.15 41.75 -35.41
CA LEU A 13 -14.42 41.39 -34.72
C LEU A 13 -14.25 40.20 -33.74
N PRO A 14 -13.63 39.07 -34.11
CA PRO A 14 -13.33 38.02 -33.16
C PRO A 14 -12.37 38.45 -32.05
N ALA A 15 -11.35 39.25 -32.35
CA ALA A 15 -10.44 39.80 -31.36
C ALA A 15 -11.17 40.71 -30.35
N GLY A 16 -12.04 41.58 -30.83
CA GLY A 16 -12.88 42.45 -29.99
C GLY A 16 -13.85 41.65 -29.13
N ALA A 17 -14.50 40.62 -29.69
CA ALA A 17 -15.38 39.72 -28.93
C ALA A 17 -14.64 38.93 -27.85
N LEU A 18 -13.45 38.40 -28.17
CA LEU A 18 -12.59 37.69 -27.20
C LEU A 18 -12.12 38.63 -26.09
N THR A 19 -11.72 39.87 -26.42
CA THR A 19 -11.33 40.87 -25.44
C THR A 19 -12.52 41.27 -24.56
N GLY A 20 -13.71 41.49 -25.13
CA GLY A 20 -14.93 41.77 -24.37
C GLY A 20 -15.30 40.61 -23.42
N LEU A 21 -15.22 39.37 -23.89
CA LEU A 21 -15.44 38.18 -23.06
C LEU A 21 -14.41 38.07 -21.94
N PHE A 22 -13.13 38.30 -22.23
CA PHE A 22 -12.06 38.30 -21.25
C PHE A 22 -12.32 39.32 -20.13
N VAL A 23 -12.65 40.59 -20.52
CA VAL A 23 -12.96 41.65 -19.56
C VAL A 23 -14.20 41.31 -18.75
N ALA A 24 -15.25 40.79 -19.36
CA ALA A 24 -16.46 40.39 -18.68
C ALA A 24 -16.20 39.32 -17.62
N VAL A 25 -15.43 38.26 -17.97
CA VAL A 25 -15.05 37.20 -17.02
C VAL A 25 -14.15 37.78 -15.92
N TYR A 26 -13.15 38.60 -16.27
CA TYR A 26 -12.27 39.24 -15.29
C TYR A 26 -13.02 40.08 -14.26
N LEU A 27 -14.01 40.87 -14.67
CA LEU A 27 -14.80 41.71 -13.76
C LEU A 27 -15.69 40.87 -12.83
N ASN A 28 -16.26 39.75 -13.34
CA ASN A 28 -17.19 38.90 -12.57
C ASN A 28 -16.51 37.88 -11.66
N VAL A 29 -15.22 37.56 -11.83
CA VAL A 29 -14.52 36.68 -10.92
C VAL A 29 -14.15 37.43 -9.64
N GLU A 30 -14.74 37.11 -8.51
CA GLU A 30 -14.38 37.65 -7.20
C GLU A 30 -13.28 36.81 -6.55
N ILE A 31 -12.42 37.45 -5.73
CA ILE A 31 -11.44 36.76 -4.89
C ILE A 31 -12.21 36.29 -3.64
N PRO A 32 -12.32 34.94 -3.41
CA PRO A 32 -12.99 34.44 -2.22
C PRO A 32 -12.25 34.85 -0.95
N ASP A 33 -12.94 34.92 0.19
CA ASP A 33 -12.31 35.18 1.47
C ASP A 33 -11.31 34.05 1.84
N GLU A 34 -10.14 34.44 2.36
CA GLU A 34 -9.08 33.48 2.78
C GLU A 34 -9.53 32.57 3.93
N HIS A 35 -10.59 32.92 4.64
CA HIS A 35 -11.08 32.19 5.80
C HIS A 35 -11.80 30.87 5.50
N ASP A 36 -12.28 30.65 4.27
CA ASP A 36 -12.90 29.37 3.89
C ASP A 36 -11.88 28.23 3.73
N SER A 37 -10.61 28.55 3.44
CA SER A 37 -9.54 27.56 3.39
C SER A 37 -9.03 27.17 4.79
N ALA A 38 -9.19 28.02 5.80
CA ALA A 38 -8.79 27.76 7.19
C ALA A 38 -9.75 26.82 7.94
N ARG A 39 -10.94 26.54 7.41
CA ARG A 39 -11.93 25.62 7.97
C ARG A 39 -11.82 24.20 7.47
N ARG A 40 -10.71 23.79 6.86
CA ARG A 40 -10.53 22.40 6.43
C ARG A 40 -10.54 21.50 7.65
N GLN A 41 -11.63 20.76 7.79
CA GLN A 41 -11.78 19.73 8.83
C GLN A 41 -10.79 18.61 8.54
N ALA A 42 -10.19 18.04 9.59
CA ALA A 42 -9.34 16.86 9.49
C ALA A 42 -10.02 15.73 8.70
N THR A 43 -9.24 14.89 8.04
CA THR A 43 -9.75 13.60 7.54
C THR A 43 -9.94 12.66 8.72
N VAL A 44 -11.17 12.16 8.90
CA VAL A 44 -11.53 11.28 10.01
C VAL A 44 -11.70 9.86 9.50
N TYR A 45 -10.96 8.92 10.10
CA TYR A 45 -11.10 7.50 9.85
C TYR A 45 -11.96 6.87 10.94
N TYR A 46 -12.85 5.96 10.53
CA TYR A 46 -13.77 5.27 11.41
C TYR A 46 -13.51 3.76 11.36
N TRP A 47 -13.68 3.11 12.51
CA TRP A 47 -13.70 1.67 12.60
C TRP A 47 -14.94 1.09 11.89
N ALA A 48 -14.97 -0.23 11.72
CA ALA A 48 -16.10 -0.94 11.10
C ALA A 48 -17.42 -0.75 11.84
N ASP A 49 -17.38 -0.50 13.15
CA ASP A 49 -18.55 -0.23 14.00
C ASP A 49 -19.03 1.24 13.91
N GLY A 50 -18.36 2.08 13.13
CA GLY A 50 -18.65 3.51 12.97
C GLY A 50 -18.07 4.40 14.07
N SER A 51 -17.39 3.85 15.09
CA SER A 51 -16.67 4.65 16.07
C SER A 51 -15.43 5.30 15.44
N ARG A 52 -15.04 6.48 15.97
CA ARG A 52 -13.86 7.21 15.46
C ARG A 52 -12.58 6.45 15.76
N MET A 53 -11.77 6.22 14.72
CA MET A 53 -10.45 5.61 14.83
C MET A 53 -9.38 6.67 15.10
N VAL A 54 -9.24 7.61 14.17
CA VAL A 54 -8.24 8.68 14.22
C VAL A 54 -8.67 9.85 13.36
N SER A 55 -8.21 11.07 13.69
CA SER A 55 -8.20 12.22 12.79
C SER A 55 -6.78 12.47 12.32
N VAL A 56 -6.64 12.62 11.02
CA VAL A 56 -5.38 12.93 10.35
C VAL A 56 -5.57 14.25 9.59
N GLY A 57 -4.61 15.16 9.71
CA GLY A 57 -4.73 16.46 9.05
C GLY A 57 -5.31 17.56 9.93
N ASP A 58 -5.23 17.45 11.26
CA ASP A 58 -5.10 18.66 12.06
C ASP A 58 -3.86 19.36 11.52
N VAL A 59 -4.12 20.38 10.68
CA VAL A 59 -3.11 21.01 9.84
C VAL A 59 -1.94 21.39 10.73
N ASN A 60 -0.84 20.65 10.63
CA ASN A 60 0.44 21.07 11.19
C ASN A 60 0.96 22.21 10.31
N ARG A 61 0.14 23.28 10.25
CA ARG A 61 0.40 24.49 9.50
C ARG A 61 0.90 25.52 10.50
N GLN A 62 2.19 25.72 10.50
CA GLN A 62 2.82 26.81 11.24
C GLN A 62 3.11 27.91 10.22
N ASP A 63 2.20 28.87 10.10
CA ASP A 63 2.40 30.04 9.24
C ASP A 63 3.54 30.88 9.79
N ILE A 64 4.53 31.16 8.96
CA ILE A 64 5.67 32.03 9.27
C ILE A 64 5.71 33.21 8.30
N THR A 65 6.25 34.32 8.76
CA THR A 65 6.46 35.51 7.92
C THR A 65 7.58 35.25 6.90
N LEU A 66 7.56 35.95 5.77
CA LEU A 66 8.60 35.82 4.76
C LEU A 66 10.00 36.18 5.31
N ALA A 67 10.07 37.06 6.31
CA ALA A 67 11.31 37.42 7.01
C ALA A 67 11.93 36.23 7.78
N GLN A 68 11.10 35.28 8.22
CA GLN A 68 11.55 34.06 8.90
C GLN A 68 11.96 32.94 7.93
N VAL A 69 11.71 33.11 6.63
CA VAL A 69 12.14 32.18 5.58
C VAL A 69 13.49 32.63 5.05
N PRO A 70 14.55 31.80 5.15
CA PRO A 70 15.89 32.15 4.63
C PRO A 70 15.84 32.52 3.15
N GLU A 71 16.74 33.37 2.73
CA GLU A 71 16.89 33.74 1.34
C GLU A 71 17.19 32.52 0.45
N SER A 72 17.99 31.58 0.95
CA SER A 72 18.29 30.32 0.29
C SER A 72 17.05 29.51 -0.05
N VAL A 73 16.05 29.46 0.84
CA VAL A 73 14.77 28.76 0.59
C VAL A 73 13.95 29.51 -0.48
N ARG A 74 13.85 30.83 -0.37
CA ARG A 74 13.13 31.66 -1.36
C ARG A 74 13.73 31.50 -2.75
N ASN A 75 15.06 31.59 -2.85
CA ASN A 75 15.81 31.46 -4.09
C ASN A 75 15.69 30.05 -4.69
N ALA A 76 15.79 28.98 -3.89
CA ALA A 76 15.61 27.61 -4.37
C ALA A 76 14.22 27.37 -4.94
N VAL A 77 13.17 27.84 -4.25
CA VAL A 77 11.78 27.70 -4.69
C VAL A 77 11.51 28.50 -5.96
N ILE A 78 12.01 29.74 -6.05
CA ILE A 78 11.83 30.60 -7.24
C ILE A 78 12.58 29.98 -8.43
N ALA A 79 13.80 29.55 -8.24
CA ALA A 79 14.59 28.90 -9.31
C ALA A 79 13.93 27.60 -9.80
N ALA A 80 13.32 26.82 -8.89
CA ALA A 80 12.67 25.55 -9.18
C ALA A 80 11.34 25.70 -9.93
N GLU A 81 10.51 26.67 -9.52
CA GLU A 81 9.10 26.76 -9.90
C GLU A 81 8.81 27.92 -10.87
N ASN A 82 9.49 29.07 -10.70
CA ASN A 82 9.18 30.27 -11.47
C ASN A 82 10.32 31.30 -11.43
N ALA A 83 11.34 31.13 -12.24
CA ALA A 83 12.53 32.00 -12.25
C ALA A 83 12.19 33.50 -12.44
N ASP A 84 11.16 33.81 -13.20
CA ASP A 84 10.71 35.18 -13.49
C ASP A 84 9.66 35.69 -12.48
N PHE A 85 9.50 35.07 -11.34
CA PHE A 85 8.42 35.34 -10.38
C PHE A 85 8.23 36.82 -10.03
N TYR A 86 9.32 37.54 -9.79
CA TYR A 86 9.23 38.97 -9.40
C TYR A 86 8.84 39.91 -10.54
N SER A 87 9.03 39.48 -11.80
CA SER A 87 8.74 40.26 -12.99
C SER A 87 7.47 39.83 -13.73
N ASP A 88 6.93 38.62 -13.44
CA ASP A 88 5.74 38.12 -14.13
C ASP A 88 4.44 38.81 -13.65
N SER A 89 3.41 38.75 -14.49
CA SER A 89 2.07 39.27 -14.21
C SER A 89 1.17 38.33 -13.41
N GLY A 90 1.73 37.26 -12.82
CA GLY A 90 1.00 36.21 -12.10
C GLY A 90 0.55 35.05 -12.98
N VAL A 91 0.71 35.15 -14.30
CA VAL A 91 0.43 34.10 -15.28
C VAL A 91 1.55 34.02 -16.30
N SER A 92 1.86 32.82 -16.76
CA SER A 92 2.86 32.60 -17.82
C SER A 92 2.16 32.56 -19.17
N VAL A 93 2.31 33.64 -19.97
CA VAL A 93 1.79 33.68 -21.34
C VAL A 93 2.46 32.61 -22.21
N THR A 94 3.76 32.43 -22.05
CA THR A 94 4.54 31.38 -22.75
C THR A 94 4.12 29.97 -22.31
N GLY A 95 3.79 29.77 -21.02
CA GLY A 95 3.23 28.54 -20.49
C GLY A 95 1.86 28.20 -21.07
N ILE A 96 0.99 29.21 -21.20
CA ILE A 96 -0.34 29.06 -21.82
C ILE A 96 -0.21 28.70 -23.30
N ALA A 97 0.64 29.42 -24.05
CA ALA A 97 0.89 29.13 -25.46
C ALA A 97 1.43 27.71 -25.66
N ARG A 98 2.40 27.27 -24.84
CA ARG A 98 2.95 25.91 -24.87
C ARG A 98 1.90 24.85 -24.56
N ALA A 99 1.07 25.07 -23.53
CA ALA A 99 -0.03 24.17 -23.19
C ALA A 99 -1.04 24.04 -24.34
N ALA A 100 -1.38 25.13 -25.01
CA ALA A 100 -2.27 25.12 -26.18
C ALA A 100 -1.66 24.30 -27.35
N VAL A 101 -0.37 24.48 -27.62
CA VAL A 101 0.35 23.68 -28.64
C VAL A 101 0.37 22.20 -28.28
N ASN A 102 0.66 21.84 -27.03
CA ASN A 102 0.70 20.46 -26.57
C ASN A 102 -0.68 19.77 -26.65
N ILE A 103 -1.76 20.48 -26.37
CA ILE A 103 -3.14 19.96 -26.53
C ILE A 103 -3.40 19.62 -28.01
N VAL A 104 -2.95 20.45 -28.94
CA VAL A 104 -3.13 20.22 -30.39
C VAL A 104 -2.23 19.10 -30.92
N THR A 105 -1.02 18.97 -30.37
CA THR A 105 -0.01 18.01 -30.83
C THR A 105 -0.03 16.68 -30.08
N GLY A 106 -0.90 16.50 -29.05
CA GLY A 106 -0.97 15.28 -28.24
C GLY A 106 0.24 15.05 -27.33
N GLY A 107 1.05 16.09 -27.07
CA GLY A 107 2.20 16.04 -26.17
C GLY A 107 1.81 16.08 -24.70
N GLU A 108 2.69 15.56 -23.82
CA GLU A 108 2.51 15.65 -22.37
C GLU A 108 2.48 17.12 -21.91
N THR A 109 1.55 17.43 -21.00
CA THR A 109 1.44 18.75 -20.39
C THR A 109 2.62 18.98 -19.43
N GLN A 110 3.69 19.58 -19.93
CA GLN A 110 4.80 20.04 -19.09
C GLN A 110 4.34 21.21 -18.21
N GLY A 111 4.68 21.15 -16.90
CA GLY A 111 4.32 22.14 -15.90
C GLY A 111 4.77 23.56 -16.29
N GLY A 112 3.81 24.47 -16.41
CA GLY A 112 4.00 25.87 -16.74
C GLY A 112 3.20 26.82 -15.83
N SER A 113 2.73 26.34 -14.66
CA SER A 113 2.00 27.18 -13.70
C SER A 113 2.98 28.03 -12.88
N THR A 114 2.71 29.33 -12.78
CA THR A 114 3.49 30.26 -11.94
C THR A 114 3.27 29.99 -10.44
N ILE A 115 4.17 30.52 -9.59
CA ILE A 115 4.00 30.52 -8.12
C ILE A 115 2.65 31.17 -7.75
N THR A 116 2.26 32.26 -8.40
CA THR A 116 0.98 32.93 -8.17
C THR A 116 -0.21 32.01 -8.48
N GLN A 117 -0.17 31.28 -9.60
CA GLN A 117 -1.21 30.32 -9.96
C GLN A 117 -1.29 29.15 -8.95
N GLN A 118 -0.15 28.65 -8.49
CA GLN A 118 -0.10 27.61 -7.48
C GLN A 118 -0.62 28.12 -6.13
N TYR A 119 -0.27 29.34 -5.71
CA TYR A 119 -0.81 29.96 -4.51
C TYR A 119 -2.33 30.10 -4.58
N VAL A 120 -2.86 30.65 -5.69
CA VAL A 120 -4.30 30.78 -5.91
C VAL A 120 -5.01 29.43 -5.86
N LYS A 121 -4.46 28.43 -6.52
CA LYS A 121 -4.99 27.06 -6.46
C LYS A 121 -5.03 26.51 -5.03
N ASN A 122 -3.95 26.70 -4.28
CA ASN A 122 -3.84 26.14 -2.92
C ASN A 122 -4.75 26.86 -1.91
N THR A 123 -5.03 28.14 -2.12
CA THR A 123 -5.73 29.02 -1.15
C THR A 123 -7.22 29.17 -1.46
N TYR A 124 -7.60 29.32 -2.74
CA TYR A 124 -8.95 29.78 -3.11
C TYR A 124 -9.75 28.78 -3.93
N LEU A 125 -9.17 27.67 -4.41
CA LEU A 125 -9.83 26.75 -5.34
C LEU A 125 -9.97 25.33 -4.78
N SER A 126 -11.02 24.62 -5.24
CA SER A 126 -11.15 23.18 -5.02
C SER A 126 -10.06 22.39 -5.77
N GLN A 127 -9.79 21.17 -5.33
CA GLN A 127 -8.78 20.29 -5.96
C GLN A 127 -9.26 19.64 -7.27
N ASP A 128 -10.49 19.90 -7.72
CA ASP A 128 -11.07 19.32 -8.93
C ASP A 128 -10.28 19.70 -10.19
N GLN A 129 -10.03 18.74 -11.08
CA GLN A 129 -9.28 18.96 -12.33
C GLN A 129 -10.24 19.25 -13.51
N THR A 130 -10.99 20.37 -13.45
CA THR A 130 -11.89 20.78 -14.53
C THR A 130 -11.34 21.97 -15.33
N LEU A 131 -11.73 22.06 -16.60
CA LEU A 131 -11.39 23.22 -17.43
C LEU A 131 -11.93 24.52 -16.84
N THR A 132 -13.14 24.50 -16.30
CA THR A 132 -13.78 25.65 -15.65
C THR A 132 -12.94 26.16 -14.47
N ARG A 133 -12.44 25.23 -13.63
CA ARG A 133 -11.53 25.58 -12.53
C ARG A 133 -10.23 26.19 -13.05
N LYS A 134 -9.65 25.64 -14.13
CA LYS A 134 -8.39 26.17 -14.70
C LYS A 134 -8.56 27.58 -15.28
N VAL A 135 -9.68 27.86 -15.90
CA VAL A 135 -10.04 29.22 -16.34
C VAL A 135 -10.20 30.17 -15.13
N LYS A 136 -10.90 29.74 -14.09
CA LYS A 136 -11.06 30.51 -12.85
C LYS A 136 -9.71 30.79 -12.18
N GLU A 137 -8.82 29.78 -12.12
CA GLU A 137 -7.43 29.93 -11.63
C GLU A 137 -6.67 31.03 -12.36
N LEU A 138 -6.77 31.07 -13.70
CA LEU A 138 -6.09 32.07 -14.51
C LEU A 138 -6.53 33.51 -14.14
N PHE A 139 -7.85 33.77 -14.11
CA PHE A 139 -8.37 35.07 -13.81
C PHE A 139 -8.13 35.49 -12.36
N LEU A 140 -8.25 34.59 -11.41
CA LEU A 140 -7.92 34.86 -10.00
C LEU A 140 -6.43 35.18 -9.84
N SER A 141 -5.53 34.48 -10.56
CA SER A 141 -4.08 34.73 -10.49
C SER A 141 -3.72 36.11 -11.00
N LEU A 142 -4.35 36.58 -12.07
CA LEU A 142 -4.22 37.97 -12.54
C LEU A 142 -4.71 38.99 -11.49
N LYS A 143 -5.89 38.74 -10.89
CA LYS A 143 -6.42 39.64 -9.86
C LYS A 143 -5.57 39.68 -8.60
N VAL A 144 -5.10 38.52 -8.13
CA VAL A 144 -4.24 38.41 -6.95
C VAL A 144 -2.89 39.08 -7.21
N SER A 145 -2.28 38.87 -8.39
CA SER A 145 -1.01 39.50 -8.76
C SER A 145 -1.12 41.03 -8.83
N ASN A 146 -2.29 41.57 -9.20
CA ASN A 146 -2.55 43.00 -9.25
C ASN A 146 -2.88 43.64 -7.88
N ARG A 147 -3.33 42.82 -6.92
CA ARG A 147 -3.80 43.34 -5.61
C ARG A 147 -2.84 43.09 -4.46
N LYS A 148 -1.99 42.07 -4.56
CA LYS A 148 -1.06 41.67 -3.50
C LYS A 148 0.39 41.84 -3.98
N PRO A 149 1.28 42.35 -3.13
CA PRO A 149 2.70 42.41 -3.44
C PRO A 149 3.28 40.98 -3.60
N LYS A 150 4.31 40.82 -4.42
CA LYS A 150 4.98 39.54 -4.68
C LYS A 150 5.49 38.86 -3.40
N SER A 151 5.93 39.64 -2.43
CA SER A 151 6.34 39.15 -1.10
C SER A 151 5.21 38.44 -0.35
N GLU A 152 3.99 38.99 -0.39
CA GLU A 152 2.82 38.40 0.24
C GLU A 152 2.39 37.11 -0.48
N ILE A 153 2.43 37.12 -1.82
CA ILE A 153 2.12 35.94 -2.64
C ILE A 153 3.11 34.81 -2.34
N LEU A 154 4.41 35.12 -2.27
CA LEU A 154 5.45 34.12 -1.96
C LEU A 154 5.30 33.58 -0.54
N GLN A 155 5.02 34.46 0.45
CA GLN A 155 4.72 34.03 1.81
C GLN A 155 3.54 33.08 1.88
N GLY A 156 2.44 33.46 1.22
CA GLY A 156 1.24 32.62 1.15
C GLY A 156 1.51 31.28 0.45
N TYR A 157 2.26 31.29 -0.65
CA TYR A 157 2.67 30.07 -1.34
C TYR A 157 3.48 29.14 -0.45
N LEU A 158 4.50 29.65 0.22
CA LEU A 158 5.39 28.87 1.09
C LEU A 158 4.65 28.32 2.31
N ASN A 159 3.62 29.00 2.81
CA ASN A 159 2.79 28.55 3.93
C ASN A 159 1.67 27.58 3.52
N THR A 160 1.25 27.57 2.25
CA THR A 160 0.13 26.73 1.78
C THR A 160 0.52 25.56 0.92
N SER A 161 1.80 25.46 0.51
CA SER A 161 2.29 24.37 -0.33
C SER A 161 2.42 23.08 0.44
N TRP A 162 2.13 21.97 -0.24
CA TRP A 162 2.31 20.61 0.24
C TRP A 162 3.73 20.12 -0.03
N PHE A 163 4.41 19.66 1.02
CA PHE A 163 5.78 19.14 0.95
C PHE A 163 5.87 17.62 1.18
N GLY A 164 4.75 16.91 1.39
CA GLY A 164 4.75 15.52 1.84
C GLY A 164 4.84 15.40 3.36
N ARG A 165 4.84 14.16 3.89
CA ARG A 165 4.97 13.85 5.32
C ARG A 165 4.00 14.65 6.20
N ASP A 166 2.74 14.75 5.78
CA ASP A 166 1.68 15.54 6.43
C ASP A 166 2.05 17.02 6.68
N SER A 167 2.94 17.59 5.84
CA SER A 167 3.46 18.94 6.01
C SER A 167 2.90 19.92 5.00
N TYR A 168 2.00 20.80 5.45
CA TYR A 168 1.62 22.01 4.76
C TYR A 168 2.45 23.19 5.26
N GLY A 169 3.11 23.89 4.34
CA GLY A 169 3.99 25.01 4.63
C GLY A 169 5.44 24.60 4.94
N VAL A 170 6.34 25.53 4.61
CA VAL A 170 7.79 25.32 4.68
C VAL A 170 8.30 25.09 6.10
N GLN A 171 7.67 25.68 7.12
CA GLN A 171 8.03 25.49 8.52
C GLN A 171 7.77 24.05 8.97
N ALA A 172 6.58 23.52 8.70
CA ALA A 172 6.23 22.15 9.00
C ALA A 172 7.12 21.16 8.23
N ALA A 173 7.40 21.44 6.96
CA ALA A 173 8.29 20.65 6.13
C ALA A 173 9.72 20.61 6.70
N SER A 174 10.25 21.76 7.13
CA SER A 174 11.57 21.84 7.74
C SER A 174 11.70 20.92 8.96
N TYR A 175 10.70 20.91 9.82
CA TYR A 175 10.68 19.98 10.95
C TYR A 175 10.54 18.52 10.54
N ALA A 176 9.67 18.21 9.58
CA ALA A 176 9.42 16.84 9.13
C ALA A 176 10.63 16.21 8.44
N TYR A 177 11.41 17.00 7.71
CA TYR A 177 12.56 16.51 6.96
C TYR A 177 13.89 16.65 7.70
N TYR A 178 14.07 17.70 8.50
CA TYR A 178 15.36 17.99 9.14
C TYR A 178 15.27 18.18 10.65
N GLY A 179 14.08 18.36 11.22
CA GLY A 179 13.89 18.58 12.65
C GLY A 179 14.40 19.92 13.16
N VAL A 180 14.51 20.91 12.27
CA VAL A 180 14.93 22.28 12.59
C VAL A 180 13.89 23.28 12.09
N PRO A 181 13.80 24.49 12.66
CA PRO A 181 12.94 25.52 12.12
C PRO A 181 13.41 25.99 10.73
N ALA A 182 12.50 26.46 9.88
CA ALA A 182 12.81 26.87 8.51
C ALA A 182 13.95 27.89 8.41
N LYS A 183 14.07 28.79 9.39
CA LYS A 183 15.12 29.82 9.44
C LYS A 183 16.55 29.25 9.51
N ASP A 184 16.71 28.01 9.94
CA ASP A 184 18.00 27.34 10.14
C ASP A 184 18.38 26.39 8.98
N LEU A 185 17.57 26.37 7.91
CA LEU A 185 17.87 25.59 6.72
C LEU A 185 19.07 26.13 5.94
N ASN A 186 20.01 25.27 5.60
CA ASN A 186 21.09 25.61 4.67
C ASN A 186 20.62 25.50 3.20
N PRO A 187 21.38 26.07 2.23
CA PRO A 187 20.99 26.04 0.82
C PRO A 187 20.78 24.65 0.21
N GLY A 188 21.54 23.64 0.64
CA GLY A 188 21.34 22.25 0.20
C GLY A 188 19.99 21.69 0.66
N GLN A 189 19.66 21.88 1.93
CA GLN A 189 18.37 21.48 2.50
C GLN A 189 17.20 22.25 1.87
N ALA A 190 17.38 23.55 1.62
CA ALA A 190 16.42 24.39 0.90
C ALA A 190 16.11 23.85 -0.51
N ALA A 191 17.13 23.45 -1.25
CA ALA A 191 16.98 22.86 -2.58
C ALA A 191 16.23 21.51 -2.54
N LEU A 192 16.42 20.69 -1.49
CA LEU A 192 15.61 19.48 -1.33
C LEU A 192 14.14 19.82 -1.05
N LEU A 193 13.83 20.76 -0.16
CA LEU A 193 12.43 21.14 0.06
C LEU A 193 11.80 21.71 -1.23
N ALA A 194 12.53 22.49 -2.02
CA ALA A 194 12.06 22.96 -3.32
C ALA A 194 11.85 21.80 -4.33
N THR A 195 12.63 20.72 -4.24
CA THR A 195 12.43 19.50 -5.05
C THR A 195 11.06 18.87 -4.80
N LEU A 196 10.63 18.82 -3.54
CA LEU A 196 9.38 18.19 -3.12
C LEU A 196 8.12 18.90 -3.65
N LEU A 197 8.20 20.20 -3.95
CA LEU A 197 7.08 20.96 -4.49
C LEU A 197 6.60 20.45 -5.84
N LYS A 198 7.45 19.80 -6.61
CA LYS A 198 7.06 19.17 -7.88
C LYS A 198 6.11 17.99 -7.69
N GLY A 199 6.20 17.31 -6.54
CA GLY A 199 5.36 16.18 -6.16
C GLY A 199 6.06 15.31 -5.13
N ALA A 200 5.75 15.52 -3.86
CA ALA A 200 6.40 14.83 -2.73
C ALA A 200 6.31 13.30 -2.85
N ASP A 201 5.18 12.76 -3.31
CA ASP A 201 4.99 11.31 -3.50
C ASP A 201 6.02 10.69 -4.45
N SER A 202 6.55 11.48 -5.40
CA SER A 202 7.53 11.02 -6.39
C SER A 202 8.97 11.42 -6.06
N PHE A 203 9.16 12.36 -5.14
CA PHE A 203 10.46 12.96 -4.84
C PHE A 203 10.87 12.86 -3.36
N ASP A 204 10.04 12.32 -2.45
CA ASP A 204 10.52 12.01 -1.09
C ASP A 204 11.49 10.83 -1.15
N PRO A 205 12.79 11.04 -0.83
CA PRO A 205 13.84 10.03 -0.98
C PRO A 205 13.64 8.81 -0.07
N ALA A 206 12.84 8.94 1.00
CA ALA A 206 12.58 7.84 1.91
C ALA A 206 11.54 6.82 1.40
N LEU A 207 10.74 7.15 0.38
CA LEU A 207 9.65 6.29 -0.09
C LEU A 207 10.14 5.15 -1.00
N SER A 208 11.19 5.38 -1.79
CA SER A 208 11.78 4.34 -2.63
C SER A 208 13.16 4.77 -3.16
N ARG A 209 13.97 3.78 -3.61
CA ARG A 209 15.24 4.05 -4.30
C ARG A 209 15.05 4.92 -5.54
N ALA A 210 14.03 4.67 -6.34
CA ALA A 210 13.74 5.46 -7.53
C ALA A 210 13.35 6.91 -7.18
N ASN A 211 12.66 7.13 -6.06
CA ASN A 211 12.40 8.47 -5.55
C ASN A 211 13.68 9.18 -5.12
N HIS A 212 14.55 8.46 -4.42
CA HIS A 212 15.85 8.98 -3.99
C HIS A 212 16.69 9.44 -5.20
N GLU A 213 16.83 8.59 -6.21
CA GLU A 213 17.56 8.92 -7.45
C GLU A 213 16.98 10.19 -8.11
N ARG A 214 15.65 10.26 -8.27
CA ARG A 214 14.98 11.46 -8.82
C ARG A 214 15.15 12.71 -7.94
N ALA A 215 15.18 12.54 -6.63
CA ALA A 215 15.38 13.64 -5.71
C ALA A 215 16.80 14.21 -5.82
N VAL A 216 17.81 13.35 -5.90
CA VAL A 216 19.23 13.74 -6.09
C VAL A 216 19.40 14.53 -7.40
N ASP A 217 18.86 14.00 -8.51
CA ASP A 217 18.97 14.65 -9.83
C ASP A 217 18.31 16.04 -9.82
N ARG A 218 17.09 16.14 -9.28
CA ARG A 218 16.38 17.42 -9.25
C ARG A 218 16.99 18.42 -8.24
N TRP A 219 17.48 17.94 -7.11
CA TRP A 219 18.21 18.75 -6.13
C TRP A 219 19.45 19.40 -6.76
N SER A 220 20.26 18.62 -7.47
CA SER A 220 21.42 19.13 -8.19
C SER A 220 21.02 20.16 -9.24
N TRP A 221 20.01 19.84 -10.04
CA TRP A 221 19.47 20.75 -11.04
C TRP A 221 19.00 22.08 -10.43
N ILE A 222 18.33 22.07 -9.26
CA ILE A 222 17.90 23.32 -8.58
C ILE A 222 19.09 24.17 -8.15
N LEU A 223 20.13 23.57 -7.62
CA LEU A 223 21.35 24.29 -7.23
C LEU A 223 22.03 24.90 -8.46
N ASP A 224 22.15 24.17 -9.56
CA ASP A 224 22.70 24.66 -10.81
C ASP A 224 21.83 25.78 -11.40
N ARG A 225 20.52 25.63 -11.34
CA ARG A 225 19.55 26.64 -11.79
C ARG A 225 19.66 27.94 -11.02
N GLN A 226 19.95 27.91 -9.70
CA GLN A 226 20.20 29.11 -8.91
C GLN A 226 21.46 29.86 -9.36
N VAL A 227 22.47 29.14 -9.85
CA VAL A 227 23.66 29.77 -10.45
C VAL A 227 23.32 30.43 -11.78
N GLU A 228 22.56 29.75 -12.65
CA GLU A 228 22.10 30.29 -13.93
C GLU A 228 21.24 31.55 -13.78
N THR A 229 20.39 31.60 -12.76
CA THR A 229 19.52 32.76 -12.47
C THR A 229 20.21 33.84 -11.64
N GLY A 230 21.49 33.65 -11.26
CA GLY A 230 22.26 34.62 -10.50
C GLY A 230 21.87 34.72 -9.02
N SER A 231 21.03 33.81 -8.51
CA SER A 231 20.61 33.78 -7.11
C SER A 231 21.56 33.01 -6.18
N MET A 232 22.57 32.34 -6.74
CA MET A 232 23.66 31.67 -6.04
C MET A 232 24.96 31.86 -6.85
N SER A 233 26.09 32.06 -6.17
CA SER A 233 27.40 32.08 -6.85
C SER A 233 27.89 30.65 -7.15
N ALA A 234 28.73 30.50 -8.20
CA ALA A 234 29.36 29.21 -8.50
C ALA A 234 30.24 28.70 -7.33
N ALA A 235 30.89 29.60 -6.58
CA ALA A 235 31.67 29.26 -5.42
C ALA A 235 30.82 28.76 -4.24
N GLU A 236 29.62 29.28 -4.08
CA GLU A 236 28.65 28.78 -3.09
C GLU A 236 28.09 27.42 -3.52
N ARG A 237 27.70 27.25 -4.78
CA ARG A 237 27.25 25.96 -5.34
C ARG A 237 28.24 24.84 -5.11
N ALA A 238 29.53 25.11 -5.28
CA ALA A 238 30.62 24.13 -5.13
C ALA A 238 30.73 23.54 -3.70
N LYS A 239 30.14 24.16 -2.69
CA LYS A 239 30.11 23.64 -1.32
C LYS A 239 29.08 22.49 -1.14
N TYR A 240 28.12 22.35 -2.03
CA TYR A 240 27.02 21.37 -1.93
C TYR A 240 27.27 20.21 -2.92
N THR A 241 28.23 19.34 -2.58
CA THR A 241 28.61 18.17 -3.39
C THR A 241 27.85 16.90 -2.99
N SER A 242 27.35 16.85 -1.75
CA SER A 242 26.62 15.70 -1.21
C SER A 242 25.15 16.04 -1.00
N PHE A 243 24.28 15.11 -1.38
CA PHE A 243 22.85 15.22 -1.15
C PHE A 243 22.57 15.29 0.37
N PRO A 244 21.73 16.25 0.83
CA PRO A 244 21.45 16.40 2.25
C PRO A 244 20.36 15.42 2.69
N GLU A 245 20.76 14.20 3.05
CA GLU A 245 19.82 13.16 3.46
C GLU A 245 18.86 13.65 4.56
N PRO A 246 17.54 13.58 4.35
CA PRO A 246 16.59 13.96 5.37
C PRO A 246 16.49 12.90 6.46
N LYS A 247 15.94 13.28 7.61
CA LYS A 247 15.58 12.33 8.66
C LYS A 247 14.57 11.32 8.13
N PRO A 248 14.54 10.09 8.69
CA PRO A 248 13.46 9.17 8.42
C PRO A 248 12.08 9.81 8.69
N PRO A 249 11.05 9.50 7.90
CA PRO A 249 9.71 10.02 8.16
C PRO A 249 9.18 9.50 9.51
N VAL A 250 8.54 10.40 10.26
CA VAL A 250 7.89 10.10 11.54
C VAL A 250 6.40 10.35 11.40
N LYS A 251 5.57 9.37 11.79
CA LYS A 251 4.12 9.54 11.82
C LYS A 251 3.70 10.36 13.05
N PRO A 252 2.59 11.13 12.96
CA PRO A 252 2.03 11.83 14.12
C PRO A 252 1.74 10.87 15.28
N THR A 253 1.88 11.33 16.53
CA THR A 253 1.58 10.51 17.72
C THR A 253 0.15 9.96 17.76
N SER A 254 -0.81 10.64 17.11
CA SER A 254 -2.17 10.12 16.90
C SER A 254 -2.22 8.84 16.07
N GLN A 255 -1.15 8.52 15.34
CA GLN A 255 -1.00 7.31 14.55
C GLN A 255 -0.08 6.26 15.20
N ALA A 256 0.20 6.41 16.51
CA ALA A 256 0.98 5.44 17.27
C ALA A 256 0.34 4.03 17.27
N GLY A 257 1.12 3.04 17.61
CA GLY A 257 0.69 1.64 17.64
C GLY A 257 0.31 1.14 16.23
N GLN A 258 -0.82 0.45 16.13
CA GLN A 258 -1.28 -0.10 14.85
C GLN A 258 -1.99 0.93 13.95
N ILE A 259 -2.47 2.05 14.49
CA ILE A 259 -3.29 3.04 13.77
C ILE A 259 -2.60 3.53 12.49
N GLY A 260 -1.32 3.87 12.57
CA GLY A 260 -0.60 4.37 11.40
C GLY A 260 -0.45 3.34 10.27
N TYR A 261 -0.40 2.04 10.58
CA TYR A 261 -0.40 0.98 9.56
C TYR A 261 -1.78 0.79 8.92
N LEU A 262 -2.85 0.95 9.71
CA LEU A 262 -4.22 0.90 9.19
C LEU A 262 -4.50 2.07 8.25
N VAL A 263 -4.09 3.28 8.63
CA VAL A 263 -4.19 4.48 7.77
C VAL A 263 -3.40 4.28 6.47
N ASP A 264 -2.18 3.74 6.54
CA ASP A 264 -1.34 3.45 5.35
C ASP A 264 -2.04 2.51 4.35
N ILE A 265 -2.58 1.38 4.81
CA ILE A 265 -3.35 0.43 3.96
C ILE A 265 -4.60 1.11 3.39
N THR A 266 -5.30 1.89 4.21
CA THR A 266 -6.50 2.61 3.79
C THR A 266 -6.17 3.60 2.67
N ASN A 267 -5.14 4.42 2.84
CA ASN A 267 -4.74 5.42 1.84
C ASN A 267 -4.27 4.77 0.53
N LYS A 268 -3.50 3.69 0.61
CA LYS A 268 -3.12 2.89 -0.58
C LYS A 268 -4.34 2.35 -1.33
N TYR A 269 -5.34 1.85 -0.58
CA TYR A 269 -6.59 1.37 -1.17
C TYR A 269 -7.36 2.51 -1.84
N ILE A 270 -7.52 3.65 -1.16
CA ILE A 270 -8.18 4.84 -1.70
C ILE A 270 -7.52 5.29 -3.01
N LYS A 271 -6.20 5.43 -3.02
CA LYS A 271 -5.42 5.81 -4.23
C LYS A 271 -5.61 4.82 -5.38
N SER A 272 -5.71 3.53 -5.09
CA SER A 272 -5.90 2.50 -6.12
C SER A 272 -7.30 2.48 -6.74
N ARG A 273 -8.29 3.09 -6.08
CA ARG A 273 -9.71 3.05 -6.46
C ARG A 273 -10.26 4.39 -6.95
N SER A 274 -9.56 5.47 -6.66
CA SER A 274 -9.98 6.83 -6.98
C SER A 274 -8.76 7.69 -7.35
N GLY A 275 -9.00 8.91 -7.81
CA GLY A 275 -7.95 9.92 -8.02
C GLY A 275 -7.54 10.67 -6.76
N ILE A 276 -8.03 10.28 -5.57
CA ILE A 276 -7.71 10.95 -4.31
C ILE A 276 -6.26 10.65 -3.91
N THR A 277 -5.46 11.68 -3.72
CA THR A 277 -4.04 11.59 -3.36
C THR A 277 -3.83 11.73 -1.85
N ASP A 278 -2.62 11.41 -1.36
CA ASP A 278 -2.26 11.67 0.04
C ASP A 278 -2.37 13.15 0.39
N LYS A 279 -2.06 14.03 -0.57
CA LYS A 279 -2.25 15.48 -0.45
C LYS A 279 -3.71 15.87 -0.23
N ASP A 280 -4.64 15.22 -0.94
CA ASP A 280 -6.07 15.49 -0.78
C ASP A 280 -6.56 15.04 0.59
N LEU A 281 -6.14 13.85 1.04
CA LEU A 281 -6.48 13.31 2.36
C LEU A 281 -5.88 14.17 3.49
N ALA A 282 -4.63 14.60 3.36
CA ALA A 282 -3.99 15.50 4.30
C ALA A 282 -4.61 16.92 4.28
N GLY A 283 -5.16 17.33 3.14
CA GLY A 283 -5.94 18.56 3.00
C GLY A 283 -7.26 18.53 3.77
N GLY A 284 -7.71 17.35 4.23
CA GLY A 284 -8.84 17.16 5.12
C GLY A 284 -10.22 17.19 4.45
N GLY A 285 -11.27 17.16 5.27
CA GLY A 285 -12.66 17.17 4.83
C GLY A 285 -13.22 15.79 4.48
N TYR A 286 -12.43 14.72 4.59
CA TYR A 286 -12.89 13.37 4.30
C TYR A 286 -13.35 12.64 5.56
N ARG A 287 -14.40 11.83 5.40
CA ARG A 287 -14.84 10.82 6.37
C ARG A 287 -14.66 9.45 5.73
N VAL A 288 -13.73 8.66 6.25
CA VAL A 288 -13.32 7.36 5.70
C VAL A 288 -13.81 6.24 6.61
N HIS A 289 -14.80 5.47 6.16
CA HIS A 289 -15.32 4.31 6.88
C HIS A 289 -14.54 3.06 6.46
N THR A 290 -13.79 2.49 7.41
CA THR A 290 -12.93 1.33 7.15
C THR A 290 -13.62 0.01 7.47
N THR A 291 -12.99 -1.09 7.06
CA THR A 291 -13.40 -2.46 7.40
C THR A 291 -12.75 -2.99 8.67
N PHE A 292 -11.83 -2.25 9.28
CA PHE A 292 -11.07 -2.72 10.43
C PHE A 292 -11.94 -2.82 11.68
N GLU A 293 -11.86 -3.96 12.37
CA GLU A 293 -12.56 -4.25 13.60
C GLU A 293 -11.62 -4.03 14.79
N LYS A 294 -11.93 -3.03 15.63
CA LYS A 294 -11.07 -2.56 16.72
C LYS A 294 -10.58 -3.70 17.62
N ASP A 295 -11.50 -4.58 18.05
CA ASP A 295 -11.17 -5.67 18.95
C ASP A 295 -10.29 -6.73 18.29
N LYS A 296 -10.47 -7.00 16.97
CA LYS A 296 -9.63 -7.92 16.22
C LYS A 296 -8.23 -7.35 16.00
N VAL A 297 -8.10 -6.05 15.71
CA VAL A 297 -6.80 -5.38 15.59
C VAL A 297 -6.04 -5.47 16.91
N ARG A 298 -6.71 -5.17 18.03
CA ARG A 298 -6.13 -5.27 19.37
C ARG A 298 -5.70 -6.70 19.68
N ALA A 299 -6.58 -7.67 19.50
CA ALA A 299 -6.30 -9.08 19.78
C ALA A 299 -5.13 -9.62 18.93
N LEU A 300 -5.02 -9.20 17.66
CA LEU A 300 -3.90 -9.59 16.82
C LEU A 300 -2.58 -9.01 17.31
N ALA A 301 -2.57 -7.74 17.72
CA ALA A 301 -1.38 -7.11 18.28
C ALA A 301 -0.97 -7.76 19.61
N GLU A 302 -1.91 -8.01 20.52
CA GLU A 302 -1.68 -8.70 21.79
C GLU A 302 -1.12 -10.11 21.58
N ALA A 303 -1.64 -10.88 20.61
CA ALA A 303 -1.15 -12.22 20.28
C ALA A 303 0.30 -12.18 19.77
N VAL A 304 0.62 -11.22 18.92
CA VAL A 304 2.01 -11.05 18.43
C VAL A 304 2.95 -10.69 19.56
N GLU A 305 2.61 -9.67 20.35
CA GLU A 305 3.50 -9.19 21.42
C GLU A 305 3.66 -10.23 22.55
N LYS A 306 2.62 -10.98 22.88
CA LYS A 306 2.71 -12.10 23.82
C LYS A 306 3.70 -13.16 23.36
N VAL A 307 3.57 -13.65 22.12
CA VAL A 307 4.49 -14.67 21.60
C VAL A 307 5.92 -14.14 21.48
N ARG A 308 6.09 -12.86 21.12
CA ARG A 308 7.41 -12.21 21.09
C ARG A 308 8.03 -12.16 22.49
N ALA A 309 7.28 -11.72 23.49
CA ALA A 309 7.75 -11.62 24.87
C ALA A 309 8.10 -12.98 25.47
N ASP A 310 7.30 -14.01 25.18
CA ASP A 310 7.50 -15.37 25.71
C ASP A 310 8.64 -16.12 25.05
N ARG A 311 8.97 -15.81 23.78
CA ARG A 311 9.86 -16.65 22.96
C ARG A 311 11.14 -15.99 22.49
N LEU A 312 11.18 -14.65 22.40
CA LEU A 312 12.35 -13.91 21.94
C LEU A 312 13.07 -13.23 23.09
N ASP A 313 14.40 -13.34 23.08
CA ASP A 313 15.27 -12.65 24.05
C ASP A 313 16.43 -11.95 23.30
N PRO A 314 16.18 -10.76 22.72
CA PRO A 314 17.17 -10.02 21.95
C PRO A 314 18.38 -9.55 22.76
N LYS A 315 18.28 -9.57 24.10
CA LYS A 315 19.40 -9.23 25.00
C LYS A 315 20.37 -10.41 25.11
N LYS A 316 19.87 -11.64 25.21
CA LYS A 316 20.68 -12.86 25.37
C LYS A 316 21.02 -13.51 24.03
N ARG A 317 20.11 -13.44 23.02
CA ARG A 317 20.30 -14.09 21.72
C ARG A 317 20.42 -13.07 20.59
N ALA A 318 21.60 -13.00 19.98
CA ALA A 318 21.84 -12.10 18.84
C ALA A 318 20.93 -12.41 17.63
N ALA A 319 20.51 -13.68 17.46
CA ALA A 319 19.57 -14.09 16.43
C ALA A 319 18.17 -13.49 16.61
N ASP A 320 17.76 -13.15 17.84
CA ASP A 320 16.45 -12.55 18.13
C ASP A 320 16.41 -11.02 17.85
N ARG A 321 17.56 -10.42 17.61
CA ARG A 321 17.63 -9.01 17.22
C ARG A 321 17.10 -8.82 15.80
N HIS A 322 16.43 -7.70 15.60
CA HIS A 322 15.88 -7.31 14.30
C HIS A 322 14.80 -8.25 13.74
N VAL A 323 14.17 -9.06 14.61
CA VAL A 323 13.01 -9.86 14.23
C VAL A 323 11.82 -8.94 14.01
N GLN A 324 11.21 -9.07 12.83
CA GLN A 324 10.02 -8.36 12.40
C GLN A 324 8.85 -9.35 12.25
N VAL A 325 7.65 -8.89 12.55
CA VAL A 325 6.40 -9.64 12.34
C VAL A 325 5.46 -8.78 11.53
N GLY A 326 4.81 -9.38 10.55
CA GLY A 326 3.69 -8.80 9.82
C GLY A 326 2.51 -9.79 9.86
N ALA A 327 1.30 -9.30 10.11
CA ALA A 327 0.13 -10.15 10.08
C ALA A 327 -1.10 -9.41 9.55
N ALA A 328 -1.97 -10.13 8.85
CA ALA A 328 -3.22 -9.59 8.36
C ALA A 328 -4.34 -10.64 8.44
N SER A 329 -5.54 -10.19 8.75
CA SER A 329 -6.74 -11.01 8.84
C SER A 329 -7.79 -10.48 7.87
N VAL A 330 -8.30 -11.36 7.00
CA VAL A 330 -9.28 -11.06 5.96
C VAL A 330 -10.52 -11.92 6.19
N ARG A 331 -11.70 -11.36 6.01
CA ARG A 331 -12.97 -12.08 6.09
C ARG A 331 -13.22 -12.85 4.78
N PRO A 332 -13.31 -14.20 4.80
CA PRO A 332 -13.45 -14.99 3.58
C PRO A 332 -14.72 -14.66 2.76
N LYS A 333 -15.81 -14.34 3.45
CA LYS A 333 -17.12 -14.08 2.85
C LYS A 333 -17.11 -12.95 1.83
N ASP A 334 -16.35 -11.89 2.06
CA ASP A 334 -16.42 -10.66 1.27
C ASP A 334 -15.07 -10.00 0.97
N GLY A 335 -13.95 -10.51 1.50
CA GLY A 335 -12.62 -9.95 1.28
C GLY A 335 -12.27 -8.74 2.15
N ALA A 336 -13.11 -8.38 3.15
CA ALA A 336 -12.82 -7.27 4.05
C ALA A 336 -11.56 -7.52 4.89
N ILE A 337 -10.62 -6.58 4.90
CA ILE A 337 -9.46 -6.62 5.81
C ILE A 337 -9.94 -6.17 7.18
N VAL A 338 -9.98 -7.08 8.16
CA VAL A 338 -10.56 -6.79 9.48
C VAL A 338 -9.52 -6.50 10.55
N ALA A 339 -8.28 -6.99 10.40
CA ALA A 339 -7.18 -6.70 11.31
C ALA A 339 -5.84 -6.73 10.59
N VAL A 340 -4.91 -5.92 11.08
CA VAL A 340 -3.53 -5.84 10.60
C VAL A 340 -2.61 -5.59 11.78
N TYR A 341 -1.44 -6.24 11.76
CA TYR A 341 -0.29 -5.93 12.59
C TYR A 341 0.88 -5.61 11.66
N GLY A 342 1.28 -4.34 11.60
CA GLY A 342 2.34 -3.87 10.70
C GLY A 342 3.72 -3.75 11.34
N GLY A 343 3.81 -3.90 12.66
CA GLY A 343 5.03 -3.72 13.47
C GLY A 343 4.65 -3.34 14.90
N SER A 344 5.63 -3.16 15.79
CA SER A 344 5.37 -2.82 17.20
C SER A 344 4.68 -1.46 17.36
N ASP A 345 5.17 -0.46 16.66
CA ASP A 345 4.60 0.89 16.67
C ASP A 345 4.89 1.61 15.35
N ALA A 346 3.84 2.18 14.74
CA ALA A 346 3.95 2.84 13.45
C ALA A 346 4.75 4.16 13.48
N ILE A 347 4.93 4.77 14.63
CA ILE A 347 5.76 5.98 14.77
C ILE A 347 7.25 5.65 14.96
N GLU A 348 7.58 4.45 15.45
CA GLU A 348 8.95 3.99 15.62
C GLU A 348 9.43 3.14 14.42
N HIS A 349 8.52 2.37 13.82
CA HIS A 349 8.78 1.49 12.68
C HIS A 349 7.87 1.89 11.51
N PHE A 350 8.40 2.69 10.60
CA PHE A 350 7.61 3.27 9.50
C PHE A 350 7.05 2.22 8.52
N SER A 351 7.82 1.16 8.22
CA SER A 351 7.45 0.15 7.24
C SER A 351 6.31 -0.74 7.75
N ASN A 352 5.28 -0.94 6.94
CA ASN A 352 4.17 -1.83 7.25
C ASN A 352 4.51 -3.28 6.85
N ASN A 353 4.93 -4.09 7.82
CA ASN A 353 5.34 -5.48 7.59
C ASN A 353 4.21 -6.38 7.05
N ALA A 354 2.95 -6.01 7.27
CA ALA A 354 1.80 -6.76 6.77
C ALA A 354 1.53 -6.53 5.27
N ASP A 355 1.98 -5.38 4.75
CA ASP A 355 1.76 -4.97 3.35
C ASP A 355 3.07 -4.76 2.59
N THR A 356 4.18 -5.29 3.10
CA THR A 356 5.48 -5.23 2.41
C THR A 356 5.61 -6.31 1.36
N SER A 357 6.26 -5.98 0.25
CA SER A 357 6.76 -6.93 -0.75
C SER A 357 8.27 -7.06 -0.59
N GLY A 358 8.79 -8.27 -0.46
CA GLY A 358 10.24 -8.50 -0.28
C GLY A 358 10.53 -9.68 0.64
N VAL A 359 9.48 -10.23 1.25
CA VAL A 359 9.57 -11.43 2.09
C VAL A 359 9.11 -12.65 1.28
N PRO A 360 10.00 -13.59 0.94
CA PRO A 360 9.64 -14.77 0.14
C PRO A 360 8.57 -15.62 0.83
N ALA A 361 7.55 -16.04 0.07
CA ALA A 361 6.43 -16.82 0.59
C ALA A 361 6.85 -18.24 1.01
N GLY A 362 7.91 -18.78 0.44
CA GLY A 362 8.35 -20.16 0.70
C GLY A 362 7.23 -21.16 0.42
N SER A 363 7.11 -22.18 1.26
CA SER A 363 6.12 -23.25 1.08
C SER A 363 4.66 -22.79 1.11
N ALA A 364 4.37 -21.57 1.54
CA ALA A 364 3.01 -20.99 1.43
C ALA A 364 2.58 -20.77 -0.03
N PHE A 365 3.50 -20.82 -0.98
CA PHE A 365 3.20 -20.72 -2.41
C PHE A 365 2.79 -22.06 -3.04
N LYS A 366 3.15 -23.21 -2.46
CA LYS A 366 2.92 -24.56 -3.01
C LYS A 366 1.45 -24.89 -3.31
N PRO A 367 0.45 -24.46 -2.53
CA PRO A 367 -0.96 -24.70 -2.85
C PRO A 367 -1.37 -24.18 -4.23
N PHE A 368 -0.81 -23.05 -4.68
CA PHE A 368 -1.07 -22.51 -6.02
C PHE A 368 -0.47 -23.36 -7.14
N VAL A 369 0.69 -23.98 -6.88
CA VAL A 369 1.31 -24.96 -7.82
C VAL A 369 0.43 -26.20 -7.94
N TYR A 370 -0.06 -26.72 -6.81
CA TYR A 370 -0.95 -27.88 -6.80
C TYR A 370 -2.26 -27.59 -7.53
N ALA A 371 -2.88 -26.44 -7.25
CA ALA A 371 -4.10 -26.02 -7.94
C ALA A 371 -3.86 -25.88 -9.46
N ALA A 372 -2.75 -25.27 -9.88
CA ALA A 372 -2.40 -25.14 -11.28
C ALA A 372 -2.21 -26.50 -11.99
N ALA A 373 -1.64 -27.48 -11.29
CA ALA A 373 -1.48 -28.82 -11.81
C ALA A 373 -2.82 -29.53 -12.03
N LEU A 374 -3.74 -29.39 -11.08
CA LEU A 374 -5.10 -29.93 -11.19
C LEU A 374 -5.88 -29.27 -12.33
N GLU A 375 -5.82 -27.94 -12.47
CA GLU A 375 -6.45 -27.21 -13.58
C GLU A 375 -5.88 -27.64 -14.96
N ASP A 376 -4.57 -27.79 -15.07
CA ASP A 376 -3.93 -28.27 -16.30
C ASP A 376 -4.41 -29.68 -16.67
N SER A 377 -4.49 -30.59 -15.70
CA SER A 377 -4.98 -31.96 -15.89
C SER A 377 -6.42 -31.98 -16.42
N LEU A 378 -7.29 -31.13 -15.86
CA LEU A 378 -8.68 -31.01 -16.31
C LEU A 378 -8.79 -30.45 -17.72
N THR A 379 -8.00 -29.43 -18.01
CA THR A 379 -7.96 -28.82 -19.33
C THR A 379 -7.57 -29.84 -20.39
N ARG A 380 -6.53 -30.64 -20.13
CA ARG A 380 -6.11 -31.74 -21.02
C ARG A 380 -7.19 -32.81 -21.20
N LYS A 381 -7.85 -33.24 -20.10
CA LYS A 381 -8.96 -34.20 -20.17
C LYS A 381 -10.12 -33.68 -21.04
N ARG A 382 -10.49 -32.40 -20.89
CA ARG A 382 -11.54 -31.77 -21.72
C ARG A 382 -11.13 -31.69 -23.19
N GLN A 383 -9.89 -31.33 -23.49
CA GLN A 383 -9.36 -31.31 -24.85
C GLN A 383 -9.35 -32.69 -25.49
N ALA A 384 -8.90 -33.72 -24.76
CA ALA A 384 -8.92 -35.10 -25.23
C ALA A 384 -10.33 -35.60 -25.50
N ALA A 385 -11.31 -35.31 -24.64
CA ALA A 385 -12.72 -35.65 -24.86
C ALA A 385 -13.30 -34.96 -26.08
N GLN A 386 -13.00 -33.68 -26.29
CA GLN A 386 -13.43 -32.93 -27.49
C GLN A 386 -12.76 -33.46 -28.76
N ALA A 387 -11.50 -33.87 -28.71
CA ALA A 387 -10.81 -34.48 -29.83
C ALA A 387 -11.45 -35.84 -30.19
N ALA A 388 -11.72 -36.69 -29.17
CA ALA A 388 -12.41 -37.97 -29.38
C ALA A 388 -13.81 -37.81 -29.97
N ASP A 389 -14.59 -36.78 -29.60
CA ASP A 389 -15.90 -36.48 -30.20
C ASP A 389 -15.79 -35.99 -31.66
N ARG A 390 -14.68 -35.26 -31.99
CA ARG A 390 -14.38 -34.88 -33.38
C ARG A 390 -13.93 -36.09 -34.21
N GLU A 391 -13.19 -37.00 -33.62
CA GLU A 391 -12.65 -38.19 -34.25
C GLU A 391 -13.73 -39.25 -34.53
N LYS A 392 -14.73 -39.37 -33.64
CA LYS A 392 -15.97 -40.17 -33.93
C LYS A 392 -16.68 -39.70 -35.21
N ARG A 393 -16.41 -38.49 -35.67
CA ARG A 393 -16.95 -37.92 -36.93
C ARG A 393 -15.98 -38.04 -38.12
N ARG A 394 -14.73 -38.52 -37.91
CA ARG A 394 -13.71 -38.81 -38.93
C ARG A 394 -12.74 -39.89 -38.42
N PRO A 395 -12.66 -41.09 -39.02
CA PRO A 395 -11.71 -42.10 -38.60
C PRO A 395 -10.31 -41.75 -39.10
N VAL A 396 -9.38 -41.46 -38.16
CA VAL A 396 -7.92 -41.36 -38.41
C VAL A 396 -7.19 -42.05 -37.26
N PRO A 397 -6.06 -42.75 -37.50
CA PRO A 397 -5.37 -43.55 -36.48
C PRO A 397 -4.75 -42.66 -35.37
N MET A 398 -4.91 -43.10 -34.13
CA MET A 398 -4.55 -42.41 -32.91
C MET A 398 -3.08 -42.68 -32.57
N GLU A 399 -2.22 -41.64 -32.56
CA GLU A 399 -0.97 -41.67 -31.80
C GLU A 399 -1.29 -41.45 -30.32
N THR A 400 -1.05 -42.47 -29.50
CA THR A 400 -1.25 -42.45 -28.06
C THR A 400 -0.23 -41.57 -27.37
N SER A 401 -0.60 -40.37 -26.97
CA SER A 401 0.15 -39.61 -25.99
C SER A 401 0.08 -40.32 -24.63
N ALA A 402 1.24 -40.69 -24.08
CA ALA A 402 1.33 -41.39 -22.81
C ALA A 402 0.57 -40.63 -21.69
N PRO A 403 -0.21 -41.36 -20.86
CA PRO A 403 -0.84 -40.75 -19.71
C PRO A 403 0.21 -40.22 -18.75
N MET A 404 0.16 -38.92 -18.44
CA MET A 404 0.95 -38.38 -17.32
C MET A 404 0.53 -39.08 -16.02
N PRO A 405 1.45 -39.42 -15.12
CA PRO A 405 1.10 -39.94 -13.81
C PRO A 405 0.13 -39.00 -13.11
N SER A 406 -0.89 -39.52 -12.43
CA SER A 406 -1.76 -38.74 -11.58
C SER A 406 -0.90 -38.11 -10.50
N MET A 407 -0.60 -36.81 -10.61
CA MET A 407 0.22 -36.10 -9.63
C MET A 407 -0.64 -35.76 -8.42
N ASP A 408 -0.77 -36.70 -7.49
CA ASP A 408 -1.29 -36.37 -6.16
C ASP A 408 -0.17 -35.70 -5.35
N LEU A 409 -0.30 -34.40 -5.16
CA LEU A 409 0.63 -33.61 -4.37
C LEU A 409 0.16 -33.45 -2.90
N THR A 410 -0.83 -34.19 -2.45
CA THR A 410 -1.35 -34.12 -1.08
C THR A 410 -0.27 -34.41 -0.05
N LEU A 411 0.36 -35.57 -0.11
CA LEU A 411 1.45 -35.93 0.81
C LEU A 411 2.67 -35.01 0.67
N PRO A 412 3.18 -34.72 -0.54
CA PRO A 412 4.25 -33.72 -0.70
C PRO A 412 3.93 -32.34 -0.12
N LEU A 413 2.65 -31.92 -0.13
CA LEU A 413 2.23 -30.67 0.49
C LEU A 413 2.26 -30.74 2.02
N VAL A 414 1.80 -31.86 2.58
CA VAL A 414 1.81 -32.14 4.01
C VAL A 414 3.25 -32.19 4.55
N ASP A 415 4.12 -32.91 3.87
CA ASP A 415 5.54 -33.09 4.25
C ASP A 415 6.40 -31.88 3.86
N SER A 416 5.82 -30.96 3.12
CA SER A 416 6.49 -29.75 2.61
C SER A 416 7.71 -30.07 1.70
N ASP A 417 7.67 -31.21 0.98
CA ASP A 417 8.74 -31.60 0.04
C ASP A 417 8.82 -30.59 -1.13
N ASN A 418 10.04 -30.23 -1.51
CA ASN A 418 10.30 -29.26 -2.58
C ASN A 418 10.32 -29.92 -3.96
N THR A 419 10.90 -31.10 -4.06
CA THR A 419 11.19 -31.77 -5.34
C THR A 419 9.96 -32.02 -6.21
N PRO A 420 8.83 -32.55 -5.69
CA PRO A 420 7.63 -32.76 -6.48
C PRO A 420 7.06 -31.44 -7.02
N PHE A 421 7.10 -30.35 -6.25
CA PHE A 421 6.58 -29.04 -6.68
C PHE A 421 7.43 -28.39 -7.78
N VAL A 422 8.76 -28.52 -7.70
CA VAL A 422 9.67 -28.05 -8.76
C VAL A 422 9.44 -28.83 -10.05
N GLN A 423 9.34 -30.16 -9.95
CA GLN A 423 9.10 -31.03 -11.11
C GLN A 423 7.73 -30.74 -11.74
N THR A 424 6.68 -30.62 -10.93
CA THR A 424 5.33 -30.30 -11.37
C THR A 424 5.26 -28.95 -12.07
N GLY A 425 5.81 -27.91 -11.44
CA GLY A 425 5.81 -26.56 -12.04
C GLY A 425 6.53 -26.52 -13.39
N LYS A 426 7.64 -27.26 -13.54
CA LYS A 426 8.31 -27.42 -14.84
C LYS A 426 7.42 -28.16 -15.86
N ALA A 427 6.78 -29.24 -15.44
CA ALA A 427 5.98 -30.09 -16.34
C ALA A 427 4.74 -29.40 -16.88
N ILE A 428 4.02 -28.60 -16.05
CA ILE A 428 2.83 -27.88 -16.48
C ILE A 428 3.14 -26.50 -17.10
N GLY A 429 4.34 -25.96 -16.83
CA GLY A 429 4.81 -24.65 -17.22
C GLY A 429 4.57 -23.58 -16.13
N LEU A 430 5.65 -22.92 -15.68
CA LEU A 430 5.64 -21.95 -14.60
C LEU A 430 4.70 -20.73 -14.86
N LYS A 431 4.45 -20.42 -16.13
CA LYS A 431 3.50 -19.37 -16.51
C LYS A 431 2.08 -19.68 -16.02
N LYS A 432 1.61 -20.93 -16.15
CA LYS A 432 0.29 -21.35 -15.65
C LYS A 432 0.19 -21.25 -14.13
N VAL A 433 1.28 -21.58 -13.43
CA VAL A 433 1.36 -21.40 -11.97
C VAL A 433 1.23 -19.93 -11.59
N LYS A 434 1.95 -19.03 -12.30
CA LYS A 434 1.87 -17.57 -12.09
C LYS A 434 0.45 -17.07 -12.36
N GLU A 435 -0.14 -17.45 -13.48
CA GLU A 435 -1.50 -17.04 -13.87
C GLU A 435 -2.54 -17.44 -12.83
N LEU A 436 -2.47 -18.67 -12.30
CA LEU A 436 -3.37 -19.13 -11.25
C LEU A 436 -3.15 -18.40 -9.92
N ALA A 437 -1.90 -18.16 -9.53
CA ALA A 437 -1.57 -17.41 -8.32
C ALA A 437 -2.13 -15.97 -8.38
N VAL A 438 -1.96 -15.30 -9.53
CA VAL A 438 -2.52 -13.96 -9.77
C VAL A 438 -4.06 -14.01 -9.83
N ALA A 439 -4.64 -15.02 -10.48
CA ALA A 439 -6.08 -15.21 -10.48
C ALA A 439 -6.66 -15.40 -9.07
N SER A 440 -5.89 -16.02 -8.17
CA SER A 440 -6.26 -16.20 -6.76
C SER A 440 -6.12 -14.94 -5.91
N GLY A 441 -5.59 -13.83 -6.44
CA GLY A 441 -5.50 -12.54 -5.76
C GLY A 441 -4.11 -12.06 -5.39
N LEU A 442 -3.04 -12.80 -5.74
CA LEU A 442 -1.67 -12.31 -5.60
C LEU A 442 -1.38 -11.25 -6.67
N ARG A 443 -0.54 -10.28 -6.34
CA ARG A 443 -0.18 -9.21 -7.27
C ARG A 443 0.92 -9.67 -8.23
N GLU A 444 0.84 -9.27 -9.49
CA GLU A 444 1.80 -9.64 -10.52
C GLU A 444 3.19 -9.09 -10.23
N GLU A 445 3.28 -7.88 -9.69
CA GLU A 445 4.55 -7.25 -9.28
C GLU A 445 5.27 -7.95 -8.12
N SER A 446 4.57 -8.80 -7.36
CA SER A 446 5.17 -9.63 -6.31
C SER A 446 5.65 -11.00 -6.79
N MET A 447 5.42 -11.33 -8.06
CA MET A 447 5.85 -12.59 -8.64
C MET A 447 7.33 -12.55 -9.00
N ALA A 448 8.05 -13.59 -8.58
CA ALA A 448 9.47 -13.77 -8.92
C ALA A 448 9.66 -14.15 -10.40
N LYS A 449 10.91 -14.17 -10.84
CA LYS A 449 11.28 -14.71 -12.16
C LYS A 449 10.85 -16.16 -12.29
N LEU A 450 10.42 -16.55 -13.50
CA LEU A 450 9.94 -17.91 -13.79
C LEU A 450 11.10 -18.89 -13.93
N GLU A 451 11.74 -19.17 -12.81
CA GLU A 451 12.81 -20.15 -12.64
C GLU A 451 12.29 -21.36 -11.85
N PRO A 452 12.98 -22.51 -11.82
CA PRO A 452 12.50 -23.70 -11.10
C PRO A 452 12.12 -23.46 -9.64
N THR A 453 12.82 -22.56 -8.96
CA THR A 453 12.57 -22.15 -7.57
C THR A 453 11.28 -21.33 -7.39
N PHE A 454 10.67 -20.85 -8.47
CA PHE A 454 9.37 -20.18 -8.43
C PHE A 454 8.30 -21.05 -7.77
N SER A 455 8.31 -22.36 -8.06
CA SER A 455 7.36 -23.33 -7.52
C SER A 455 7.47 -23.55 -6.01
N ILE A 456 8.57 -23.16 -5.40
CA ILE A 456 8.81 -23.29 -3.95
C ILE A 456 8.77 -21.93 -3.21
N GLY A 457 8.23 -20.91 -3.89
CA GLY A 457 7.84 -19.64 -3.26
C GLY A 457 8.94 -18.60 -3.13
N THR A 458 9.71 -18.38 -4.19
CA THR A 458 10.61 -17.22 -4.29
C THR A 458 9.86 -15.89 -4.49
N SER A 459 8.58 -15.95 -4.88
CA SER A 459 7.68 -14.79 -4.94
C SER A 459 7.46 -14.17 -3.56
N THR A 460 7.21 -12.85 -3.53
CA THR A 460 7.19 -12.05 -2.29
C THR A 460 5.84 -11.34 -2.07
N PRO A 461 4.71 -12.05 -2.01
CA PRO A 461 3.41 -11.45 -1.72
C PRO A 461 3.35 -10.95 -0.28
N SER A 462 2.56 -9.90 -0.03
CA SER A 462 2.32 -9.40 1.33
C SER A 462 1.42 -10.33 2.15
N ALA A 463 1.43 -10.16 3.49
CA ALA A 463 0.56 -10.94 4.38
C ALA A 463 -0.92 -10.70 4.07
N VAL A 464 -1.31 -9.46 3.76
CA VAL A 464 -2.69 -9.13 3.30
C VAL A 464 -3.07 -9.95 2.06
N ARG A 465 -2.18 -10.04 1.09
CA ARG A 465 -2.43 -10.75 -0.17
C ARG A 465 -2.50 -12.26 0.02
N LEU A 466 -1.63 -12.84 0.84
CA LEU A 466 -1.70 -14.28 1.14
C LEU A 466 -2.95 -14.64 1.95
N ALA A 467 -3.32 -13.84 2.96
CA ALA A 467 -4.57 -14.05 3.69
C ALA A 467 -5.78 -14.06 2.75
N SER A 468 -5.85 -13.10 1.82
CA SER A 468 -6.93 -13.02 0.84
C SER A 468 -6.90 -14.19 -0.16
N ALA A 469 -5.75 -14.52 -0.73
CA ALA A 469 -5.62 -15.57 -1.74
C ALA A 469 -5.99 -16.96 -1.20
N TYR A 470 -5.70 -17.25 0.06
CA TYR A 470 -6.07 -18.51 0.69
C TYR A 470 -7.59 -18.69 0.88
N THR A 471 -8.35 -17.58 0.95
CA THR A 471 -9.83 -17.67 0.98
C THR A 471 -10.40 -18.36 -0.25
N THR A 472 -9.69 -18.33 -1.38
CA THR A 472 -10.10 -18.94 -2.64
C THR A 472 -10.31 -20.44 -2.51
N PHE A 473 -9.46 -21.12 -1.70
CA PHE A 473 -9.59 -22.57 -1.45
C PHE A 473 -10.80 -22.92 -0.59
N LEU A 474 -11.31 -21.99 0.22
CA LEU A 474 -12.51 -22.16 1.02
C LEU A 474 -13.77 -21.70 0.27
N ASN A 475 -13.64 -20.69 -0.59
CA ASN A 475 -14.75 -20.06 -1.32
C ASN A 475 -14.98 -20.70 -2.69
N GLU A 476 -14.92 -22.03 -2.77
CA GLU A 476 -15.23 -22.79 -3.99
C GLU A 476 -14.46 -22.35 -5.24
N GLY A 477 -13.21 -21.89 -5.05
CA GLY A 477 -12.38 -21.38 -6.15
C GLY A 477 -12.69 -19.94 -6.58
N ARG A 478 -13.39 -19.17 -5.77
CA ARG A 478 -13.70 -17.76 -6.03
C ARG A 478 -12.79 -16.86 -5.22
N ALA A 479 -12.08 -15.97 -5.90
CA ALA A 479 -11.22 -14.95 -5.30
C ALA A 479 -11.99 -13.62 -5.18
N THR A 480 -11.79 -12.94 -4.06
CA THR A 480 -12.29 -11.57 -3.84
C THR A 480 -11.08 -10.66 -3.58
N GLU A 481 -11.07 -9.49 -4.22
CA GLU A 481 -10.02 -8.49 -3.97
C GLU A 481 -10.14 -7.99 -2.53
N PRO A 482 -9.04 -7.99 -1.73
CA PRO A 482 -9.10 -7.47 -0.37
C PRO A 482 -9.33 -5.96 -0.38
N TYR A 483 -10.18 -5.48 0.52
CA TYR A 483 -10.53 -4.07 0.63
C TYR A 483 -10.55 -3.61 2.09
N SER A 484 -10.24 -2.33 2.29
CA SER A 484 -10.15 -1.70 3.61
C SER A 484 -11.13 -0.55 3.82
N VAL A 485 -11.87 -0.14 2.77
CA VAL A 485 -12.81 0.99 2.82
C VAL A 485 -14.17 0.57 2.33
N THR A 486 -15.21 0.91 3.09
CA THR A 486 -16.61 0.66 2.73
C THR A 486 -17.29 1.88 2.15
N ARG A 487 -16.88 3.08 2.58
CA ARG A 487 -17.46 4.36 2.15
C ARG A 487 -16.49 5.50 2.44
N ILE A 488 -16.48 6.47 1.52
CA ILE A 488 -15.84 7.76 1.74
C ILE A 488 -16.87 8.86 1.51
N GLU A 489 -16.82 9.89 2.33
CA GLU A 489 -17.58 11.11 2.14
C GLU A 489 -16.59 12.29 2.13
N ARG A 490 -16.89 13.30 1.33
CA ARG A 490 -16.22 14.60 1.37
C ARG A 490 -17.28 15.68 1.53
N ASP A 491 -17.16 16.49 2.56
CA ASP A 491 -18.12 17.55 2.88
C ASP A 491 -19.59 17.06 2.93
N GLY A 492 -19.81 15.81 3.39
CA GLY A 492 -21.11 15.16 3.48
C GLY A 492 -21.63 14.52 2.17
N VAL A 493 -20.86 14.60 1.07
CA VAL A 493 -21.19 13.96 -0.21
C VAL A 493 -20.38 12.67 -0.36
N ALA A 494 -21.08 11.58 -0.74
CA ALA A 494 -20.42 10.30 -0.98
C ALA A 494 -19.49 10.38 -2.20
N VAL A 495 -18.31 9.73 -2.09
CA VAL A 495 -17.37 9.57 -3.19
C VAL A 495 -17.58 8.20 -3.81
N ASP A 496 -17.73 8.13 -5.13
CA ASP A 496 -17.94 6.89 -5.88
C ASP A 496 -16.69 6.01 -5.94
N GLY A 497 -16.87 4.72 -6.27
CA GLY A 497 -15.79 3.76 -6.52
C GLY A 497 -15.41 2.88 -5.33
N PHE A 498 -16.14 2.95 -4.22
CA PHE A 498 -15.88 2.17 -3.00
C PHE A 498 -16.89 1.06 -2.73
N ASP A 499 -17.57 0.59 -3.78
CA ASP A 499 -18.41 -0.60 -3.70
C ASP A 499 -17.58 -1.84 -3.35
N LYS A 500 -18.23 -2.79 -2.66
CA LYS A 500 -17.61 -4.07 -2.32
C LYS A 500 -17.14 -4.80 -3.58
N PRO A 501 -15.87 -5.28 -3.60
CA PRO A 501 -15.38 -6.05 -4.73
C PRO A 501 -16.19 -7.32 -4.96
N GLY A 502 -16.56 -7.57 -6.22
CA GLY A 502 -17.21 -8.81 -6.60
C GLY A 502 -16.24 -10.00 -6.59
N ALA A 503 -16.74 -11.17 -6.17
CA ALA A 503 -15.96 -12.40 -6.22
C ALA A 503 -15.86 -12.91 -7.68
N ARG A 504 -14.65 -13.23 -8.15
CA ARG A 504 -14.39 -13.79 -9.49
C ARG A 504 -13.89 -15.23 -9.39
N ARG A 505 -14.15 -16.05 -10.38
CA ARG A 505 -13.63 -17.42 -10.41
C ARG A 505 -12.13 -17.41 -10.73
N ALA A 506 -11.35 -18.01 -9.85
CA ALA A 506 -9.92 -18.18 -10.01
C ALA A 506 -9.53 -19.61 -10.41
N MET A 507 -10.30 -20.60 -9.94
CA MET A 507 -10.13 -22.03 -10.26
C MET A 507 -11.47 -22.77 -10.16
N GLU A 508 -11.50 -23.99 -10.66
CA GLU A 508 -12.67 -24.87 -10.58
C GLU A 508 -12.97 -25.26 -9.12
N ARG A 509 -14.26 -25.41 -8.79
CA ARG A 509 -14.73 -25.73 -7.42
C ARG A 509 -14.05 -26.97 -6.83
N HIS A 510 -13.95 -28.05 -7.61
CA HIS A 510 -13.36 -29.30 -7.12
C HIS A 510 -11.83 -29.20 -6.96
N VAL A 511 -11.14 -28.36 -7.75
CA VAL A 511 -9.71 -28.06 -7.56
C VAL A 511 -9.51 -27.37 -6.21
N ALA A 512 -10.29 -26.34 -5.93
CA ALA A 512 -10.27 -25.65 -4.65
C ALA A 512 -10.53 -26.62 -3.47
N ALA A 513 -11.53 -27.50 -3.60
CA ALA A 513 -11.89 -28.47 -2.59
C ALA A 513 -10.76 -29.51 -2.36
N THR A 514 -10.12 -30.00 -3.42
CA THR A 514 -8.99 -30.96 -3.32
C THR A 514 -7.81 -30.35 -2.61
N VAL A 515 -7.38 -29.14 -3.03
CA VAL A 515 -6.28 -28.42 -2.38
C VAL A 515 -6.65 -28.05 -0.94
N GLY A 516 -7.89 -27.63 -0.70
CA GLY A 516 -8.43 -27.32 0.62
C GLY A 516 -8.34 -28.50 1.58
N SER A 517 -8.70 -29.71 1.13
CA SER A 517 -8.59 -30.95 1.93
C SER A 517 -7.15 -31.29 2.27
N ALA A 518 -6.22 -31.11 1.33
CA ALA A 518 -4.80 -31.29 1.60
C ALA A 518 -4.29 -30.27 2.63
N LEU A 519 -4.71 -29.00 2.52
CA LEU A 519 -4.36 -27.95 3.47
C LEU A 519 -4.90 -28.21 4.88
N GLN A 520 -6.06 -28.86 5.04
CA GLN A 520 -6.57 -29.27 6.36
C GLN A 520 -5.62 -30.25 7.06
N GLN A 521 -5.04 -31.22 6.32
CA GLN A 521 -4.06 -32.15 6.88
C GLN A 521 -2.77 -31.44 7.31
N VAL A 522 -2.28 -30.50 6.47
CA VAL A 522 -1.15 -29.63 6.83
C VAL A 522 -1.40 -28.90 8.14
N GLY A 523 -2.62 -28.36 8.30
CA GLY A 523 -3.00 -27.61 9.48
C GLY A 523 -3.01 -28.42 10.76
N TRP A 524 -3.55 -29.61 10.70
CA TRP A 524 -3.57 -30.50 11.85
C TRP A 524 -2.16 -30.89 12.29
N ASN A 525 -1.25 -31.10 11.35
CA ASN A 525 0.14 -31.40 11.66
C ASN A 525 0.89 -30.19 12.23
N ALA A 526 0.62 -28.98 11.72
CA ALA A 526 1.31 -27.76 12.12
C ALA A 526 0.90 -27.24 13.52
N LEU A 527 -0.39 -27.35 13.86
CA LEU A 527 -0.90 -26.87 15.14
C LEU A 527 -0.67 -27.87 16.28
N GLY A 528 -0.26 -29.07 15.96
CA GLY A 528 -0.16 -30.19 16.89
C GLY A 528 -1.53 -30.59 17.43
N SER A 529 -1.69 -31.84 17.92
CA SER A 529 -2.80 -32.13 18.82
C SER A 529 -2.40 -31.54 20.17
N PRO A 530 -2.96 -30.38 20.61
CA PRO A 530 -2.62 -29.86 21.94
C PRO A 530 -3.05 -30.92 22.93
N LYS A 531 -2.14 -31.41 23.77
CA LYS A 531 -2.48 -32.28 24.88
C LYS A 531 -3.64 -31.61 25.64
N GLY A 532 -4.88 -32.08 25.42
CA GLY A 532 -6.07 -31.67 26.16
C GLY A 532 -7.03 -30.63 25.51
N ARG A 533 -6.76 -30.04 24.35
CA ARG A 533 -7.73 -29.16 23.68
C ARG A 533 -8.06 -29.68 22.29
N LYS A 534 -9.26 -30.20 22.09
CA LYS A 534 -9.83 -30.54 20.77
C LYS A 534 -10.12 -29.23 20.03
N ILE A 535 -9.21 -28.78 19.17
CA ILE A 535 -9.51 -27.70 18.19
C ILE A 535 -10.41 -28.31 17.13
N ARG A 536 -11.74 -28.16 17.29
CA ARG A 536 -12.76 -28.57 16.30
C ARG A 536 -13.06 -27.44 15.32
N LEU A 537 -12.04 -26.92 14.62
CA LEU A 537 -12.28 -25.96 13.55
C LEU A 537 -11.85 -26.60 12.23
N PRO A 538 -12.68 -26.50 11.17
CA PRO A 538 -12.21 -26.80 9.82
C PRO A 538 -11.22 -25.70 9.42
N VAL A 539 -9.94 -25.94 9.67
CA VAL A 539 -8.89 -24.97 9.39
C VAL A 539 -8.18 -25.38 8.13
N LEU A 540 -8.24 -24.53 7.12
CA LEU A 540 -7.39 -24.63 5.94
C LEU A 540 -6.08 -23.90 6.26
N VAL A 541 -4.96 -24.61 6.26
CA VAL A 541 -3.71 -24.05 6.74
C VAL A 541 -2.60 -24.24 5.72
N GLY A 542 -1.84 -23.16 5.47
CA GLY A 542 -0.58 -23.26 4.75
C GLY A 542 0.60 -23.18 5.73
N LYS A 543 1.43 -24.19 5.75
CA LYS A 543 2.69 -24.21 6.51
C LYS A 543 3.84 -23.73 5.64
N THR A 544 4.74 -22.90 6.18
CA THR A 544 6.06 -22.72 5.60
C THR A 544 7.09 -23.50 6.39
N GLY A 545 7.88 -24.28 5.67
CA GLY A 545 9.23 -24.57 6.12
C GLY A 545 10.15 -23.38 5.78
N PRO A 546 11.36 -23.33 6.30
CA PRO A 546 12.34 -22.36 5.85
C PRO A 546 12.52 -22.51 4.33
N ASN A 547 12.53 -21.38 3.60
CA ASN A 547 13.01 -21.41 2.22
C ASN A 547 14.48 -21.87 2.21
N ASP A 548 15.04 -22.24 1.06
CA ASP A 548 16.43 -22.71 0.93
C ASP A 548 17.48 -21.76 1.53
N ARG A 549 17.10 -20.51 1.81
CA ARG A 549 17.93 -19.47 2.45
C ARG A 549 17.48 -19.08 3.86
N MET A 550 16.44 -19.73 4.41
CA MET A 550 15.95 -19.54 5.79
C MET A 550 15.75 -18.08 6.22
N LYS A 551 15.16 -17.25 5.34
CA LYS A 551 15.04 -15.81 5.55
C LYS A 551 13.66 -15.36 6.06
N SER A 552 12.67 -16.25 6.05
CA SER A 552 11.30 -15.97 6.50
C SER A 552 10.62 -17.22 7.04
N ALA A 553 9.66 -17.01 7.91
CA ALA A 553 8.70 -18.01 8.37
C ALA A 553 7.28 -17.48 8.15
N TRP A 554 6.38 -18.35 7.69
CA TRP A 554 5.00 -18.00 7.41
C TRP A 554 4.04 -19.01 8.02
N PHE A 555 2.84 -18.56 8.33
CA PHE A 555 1.71 -19.41 8.59
C PHE A 555 0.43 -18.72 8.11
N ILE A 556 -0.37 -19.43 7.34
CA ILE A 556 -1.68 -18.94 6.90
C ILE A 556 -2.73 -19.94 7.38
N GLY A 557 -3.63 -19.50 8.24
CA GLY A 557 -4.73 -20.29 8.72
C GLY A 557 -6.06 -19.65 8.31
N THR A 558 -6.92 -20.42 7.66
CA THR A 558 -8.21 -19.96 7.15
C THR A 558 -9.32 -20.78 7.77
N THR A 559 -10.26 -20.11 8.40
CA THR A 559 -11.55 -20.65 8.89
C THR A 559 -12.68 -20.06 8.04
N GLN A 560 -13.92 -20.45 8.31
CA GLN A 560 -15.09 -19.82 7.66
C GLN A 560 -15.22 -18.35 8.02
N GLU A 561 -14.74 -17.93 9.20
CA GLU A 561 -14.86 -16.57 9.72
C GLU A 561 -13.68 -15.68 9.32
N LEU A 562 -12.47 -16.22 9.37
CA LEU A 562 -11.25 -15.45 9.20
C LEU A 562 -10.17 -16.23 8.45
N SER A 563 -9.48 -15.56 7.53
CA SER A 563 -8.22 -16.00 6.96
C SER A 563 -7.11 -15.10 7.47
N THR A 564 -6.20 -15.66 8.25
CA THR A 564 -5.12 -14.89 8.87
C THR A 564 -3.76 -15.39 8.40
N SER A 565 -2.96 -14.50 7.86
CA SER A 565 -1.57 -14.73 7.45
C SER A 565 -0.64 -14.04 8.43
N VAL A 566 0.35 -14.78 8.93
CA VAL A 566 1.40 -14.28 9.82
C VAL A 566 2.75 -14.56 9.16
N THR A 567 3.58 -13.54 9.06
CA THR A 567 4.97 -13.64 8.58
C THR A 567 5.94 -13.19 9.64
N MET A 568 7.08 -13.85 9.71
CA MET A 568 8.22 -13.46 10.55
C MET A 568 9.48 -13.48 9.71
N PHE A 569 10.30 -12.44 9.84
CA PHE A 569 11.58 -12.30 9.13
C PHE A 569 12.53 -11.41 9.93
N ARG A 570 13.77 -11.27 9.46
CA ARG A 570 14.76 -10.41 10.10
C ARG A 570 15.31 -9.41 9.09
N THR A 571 15.35 -8.14 9.48
CA THR A 571 15.98 -7.08 8.70
C THR A 571 16.53 -5.98 9.62
N LYS A 572 17.69 -5.43 9.29
CA LYS A 572 18.19 -4.23 9.97
C LYS A 572 17.43 -2.99 9.49
N PRO A 573 17.27 -1.95 10.32
CA PRO A 573 16.52 -0.74 9.95
C PRO A 573 17.00 -0.10 8.63
N ASP A 574 18.30 -0.11 8.37
CA ASP A 574 18.93 0.63 7.26
C ASP A 574 19.39 -0.28 6.10
N VAL A 575 19.04 -1.57 6.13
CA VAL A 575 19.51 -2.53 5.14
C VAL A 575 18.32 -3.26 4.53
N PRO A 576 18.04 -3.12 3.22
CA PRO A 576 16.87 -3.76 2.58
C PRO A 576 16.98 -5.29 2.47
N ASN A 577 18.09 -5.89 2.91
CA ASN A 577 18.31 -7.32 2.79
C ASN A 577 17.83 -8.09 4.01
N LEU A 578 17.11 -9.18 3.76
CA LEU A 578 16.70 -10.11 4.83
C LEU A 578 17.90 -10.85 5.42
N LEU A 579 17.93 -10.92 6.74
CA LEU A 579 18.90 -11.72 7.50
C LEU A 579 18.41 -13.17 7.65
N PRO A 580 19.32 -14.15 7.87
CA PRO A 580 18.93 -15.52 8.16
C PRO A 580 18.13 -15.63 9.46
N MET A 581 17.12 -16.51 9.48
CA MET A 581 16.30 -16.83 10.66
C MET A 581 16.94 -17.88 11.57
N GLN A 582 18.11 -18.40 11.23
CA GLN A 582 18.79 -19.42 12.03
C GLN A 582 19.08 -18.93 13.45
N GLY A 583 18.71 -19.75 14.45
CA GLY A 583 18.88 -19.45 15.88
C GLY A 583 17.84 -18.53 16.50
N VAL A 584 16.89 -18.00 15.72
CA VAL A 584 15.77 -17.20 16.26
C VAL A 584 14.95 -18.05 17.21
N GLY A 585 14.71 -17.56 18.44
CA GLY A 585 13.94 -18.24 19.48
C GLY A 585 14.67 -19.40 20.17
N GLY A 586 15.90 -19.70 19.79
CA GLY A 586 16.72 -20.77 20.38
C GLY A 586 16.56 -22.14 19.70
N PRO A 587 17.12 -23.21 20.30
CA PRO A 587 17.23 -24.53 19.65
C PRO A 587 15.89 -25.16 19.27
N ASP A 588 14.87 -24.97 20.09
CA ASP A 588 13.56 -25.62 19.95
C ASP A 588 12.58 -24.88 19.02
N SER A 589 13.02 -23.80 18.40
CA SER A 589 12.15 -22.92 17.61
C SER A 589 12.02 -23.32 16.13
N GLU A 590 12.71 -24.36 15.70
CA GLU A 590 12.81 -24.72 14.28
C GLU A 590 13.11 -23.49 13.38
N ARG A 591 14.04 -22.65 13.80
CA ARG A 591 14.44 -21.41 13.11
C ARG A 591 13.33 -20.35 13.03
N GLY A 592 12.53 -20.24 14.09
CA GLY A 592 11.41 -19.31 14.19
C GLY A 592 10.15 -19.76 13.45
N SER A 593 10.13 -20.91 12.78
CA SER A 593 8.94 -21.39 12.05
C SER A 593 7.80 -21.80 12.98
N ALA A 594 8.09 -22.09 14.23
CA ALA A 594 7.08 -22.41 15.26
C ALA A 594 6.25 -21.19 15.68
N PHE A 595 6.74 -19.95 15.51
CA PHE A 595 6.09 -18.77 16.07
C PHE A 595 4.87 -18.26 15.28
N PRO A 596 4.88 -18.20 13.94
CA PRO A 596 3.69 -17.81 13.19
C PRO A 596 2.45 -18.65 13.51
N PRO A 597 2.51 -20.00 13.65
CA PRO A 597 1.38 -20.81 14.10
C PRO A 597 0.91 -20.49 15.52
N LEU A 598 1.84 -20.19 16.45
CA LEU A 598 1.50 -19.81 17.81
C LEU A 598 0.76 -18.47 17.86
N ILE A 599 1.25 -17.47 17.11
CA ILE A 599 0.58 -16.17 16.98
C ILE A 599 -0.83 -16.34 16.42
N TRP A 600 -0.95 -17.13 15.34
CA TRP A 600 -2.24 -17.44 14.74
C TRP A 600 -3.20 -18.09 15.75
N SER A 601 -2.73 -19.10 16.46
CA SER A 601 -3.52 -19.84 17.46
C SER A 601 -3.98 -18.93 18.59
N GLU A 602 -3.09 -18.12 19.17
CA GLU A 602 -3.41 -17.17 20.23
C GLU A 602 -4.48 -16.16 19.80
N TYR A 603 -4.30 -15.59 18.60
CA TYR A 603 -5.26 -14.67 18.01
C TYR A 603 -6.63 -15.31 17.79
N HIS A 604 -6.68 -16.48 17.13
CA HIS A 604 -7.93 -17.14 16.80
C HIS A 604 -8.70 -17.59 18.04
N HIS A 605 -8.03 -18.03 19.08
CA HIS A 605 -8.69 -18.37 20.36
C HIS A 605 -9.38 -17.17 21.00
N THR A 606 -8.87 -15.97 20.78
CA THR A 606 -9.44 -14.73 21.32
C THR A 606 -10.65 -14.26 20.50
N VAL A 607 -10.59 -14.36 19.17
CA VAL A 607 -11.58 -13.69 18.30
C VAL A 607 -12.62 -14.61 17.67
N VAL A 608 -12.39 -15.92 17.69
CA VAL A 608 -13.34 -16.93 17.20
C VAL A 608 -13.76 -17.78 18.41
N PRO A 609 -14.91 -17.52 19.01
CA PRO A 609 -15.35 -18.30 20.16
C PRO A 609 -15.53 -19.77 19.74
N PRO A 610 -15.18 -20.72 20.62
CA PRO A 610 -15.41 -22.13 20.36
C PRO A 610 -16.91 -22.34 20.10
N PRO A 611 -17.29 -23.23 19.17
CA PRO A 611 -18.69 -23.54 18.97
C PRO A 611 -19.31 -24.02 20.28
N PRO A 612 -20.57 -23.67 20.57
CA PRO A 612 -21.24 -24.12 21.78
C PRO A 612 -21.15 -25.66 21.87
N LEU A 613 -20.75 -26.14 23.03
CA LEU A 613 -20.68 -27.58 23.30
C LEU A 613 -22.08 -28.16 23.05
N SER A 614 -22.22 -29.08 22.08
CA SER A 614 -23.46 -29.79 21.90
C SER A 614 -23.76 -30.59 23.18
N GLU A 615 -25.04 -30.72 23.59
CA GLU A 615 -25.45 -31.48 24.79
C GLU A 615 -24.91 -32.91 24.79
N SER A 616 -24.66 -33.51 23.60
CA SER A 616 -24.00 -34.80 23.47
C SER A 616 -22.51 -34.79 23.89
N ALA A 617 -21.80 -33.70 23.73
CA ALA A 617 -20.40 -33.58 24.17
C ALA A 617 -20.26 -33.34 25.67
N LEU A 618 -21.26 -32.70 26.28
CA LEU A 618 -21.37 -32.58 27.76
C LEU A 618 -21.65 -33.92 28.45
N SER A 619 -22.46 -34.78 27.81
CA SER A 619 -22.75 -36.10 28.33
C SER A 619 -21.58 -37.08 28.25
N GLU A 620 -20.71 -36.95 27.23
CA GLU A 620 -19.46 -37.75 27.08
C GLU A 620 -18.38 -37.31 28.06
N SER A 621 -18.24 -36.01 28.31
CA SER A 621 -17.29 -35.48 29.30
C SER A 621 -17.68 -35.88 30.75
N ALA A 622 -18.97 -35.84 31.08
CA ALA A 622 -19.48 -36.31 32.36
C ALA A 622 -19.31 -37.82 32.55
N ARG A 623 -19.40 -38.62 31.49
CA ARG A 623 -19.15 -40.09 31.56
C ARG A 623 -17.66 -40.43 31.67
N SER A 624 -16.76 -39.63 31.16
CA SER A 624 -15.31 -39.83 31.29
C SER A 624 -14.77 -39.52 32.70
N GLU A 625 -15.38 -38.60 33.40
CA GLU A 625 -15.02 -38.31 34.80
C GLU A 625 -15.58 -39.35 35.81
N ALA A 626 -16.64 -40.07 35.44
CA ALA A 626 -17.28 -41.07 36.28
C ALA A 626 -16.60 -42.46 36.24
N THR A 627 -15.58 -42.69 35.43
CA THR A 627 -14.91 -43.96 35.24
C THR A 627 -13.44 -43.96 35.73
N PHE A 628 -13.15 -43.40 36.91
CA PHE A 628 -11.95 -43.76 37.65
C PHE A 628 -12.31 -44.80 38.68
N PRO A 629 -11.80 -46.01 38.60
CA PRO A 629 -12.03 -46.99 39.67
C PRO A 629 -11.22 -46.59 40.90
N GLN A 630 -11.93 -46.26 41.97
CA GLN A 630 -11.38 -46.34 43.31
C GLN A 630 -11.17 -47.82 43.64
N GLY A 631 -9.93 -48.22 43.81
CA GLY A 631 -9.63 -49.53 44.31
C GLY A 631 -8.22 -49.99 44.02
N LEU A 632 -7.34 -49.79 44.97
CA LEU A 632 -6.39 -50.84 45.37
C LEU A 632 -5.94 -50.60 46.80
N GLY A 633 -6.44 -51.50 47.61
CA GLY A 633 -6.21 -51.56 49.03
C GLY A 633 -4.77 -51.90 49.36
N THR A 634 -4.42 -51.51 50.57
CA THR A 634 -3.27 -51.94 51.35
C THR A 634 -3.18 -53.44 51.47
N VAL A 635 -1.99 -54.01 51.14
CA VAL A 635 -1.55 -55.28 51.68
C VAL A 635 -0.10 -55.14 52.14
N SER A 636 0.05 -55.30 53.47
CA SER A 636 1.19 -55.67 54.32
C SER A 636 2.60 -55.59 53.75
#